data_bacc5b1b269eb878d8b9bee1eb097dac
#
_entry.id   bacc5b1b269eb878d8b9bee1eb097dac
#
_cell.length_a   1.000
_cell.length_b   1.000
_cell.length_c   1.000
_cell.angle_alpha   90.00
_cell.angle_beta   90.00
_cell.angle_gamma   90.00
#
_symmetry.space_group_name_H-M   'P 1'
#
loop_
_entity.id
_entity.type
_entity.pdbx_description
1 polymer ?
#
loop_
_entity_poly.entity_id
_entity_poly.type
_entity_poly.pdbx_seq_one_letter_code
_entity_poly.pdbx_strand_id
1 'polypeptide(L)'
;MMLSEQRYLLNQEDKNASILLKELFDGFSYKIVMSTIEDSKTVFEICKENDLPISSTYKKIKKLKDLGLLFIDRIVINEKGKKVVFYKSKIQSVELILNKKQVLLQFKKNERNLPYSISQ
;
A
#
# COMPACT_ATOMS: atom_id res chain seq x y z
N MET A 1 -1.72 -22.56 1.60
CA MET A 1 -1.03 -21.30 1.72
C MET A 1 -1.73 -20.36 2.68
N MET A 2 -0.98 -19.77 3.51
CA MET A 2 -1.50 -18.96 4.59
C MET A 2 -1.36 -17.50 4.26
N LEU A 3 -2.43 -16.75 4.45
CA LEU A 3 -2.36 -15.32 4.36
C LEU A 3 -1.99 -14.77 5.72
N SER A 4 -1.02 -13.90 5.75
CA SER A 4 -0.62 -13.26 6.99
C SER A 4 -1.63 -12.19 7.35
N GLU A 5 -2.04 -12.21 8.61
CA GLU A 5 -2.89 -11.18 9.17
C GLU A 5 -2.18 -10.53 10.33
N GLN A 6 -2.31 -9.23 10.40
CA GLN A 6 -1.77 -8.47 11.52
C GLN A 6 -2.89 -7.72 12.18
N ARG A 7 -2.89 -7.73 13.50
CA ARG A 7 -3.90 -7.06 14.30
C ARG A 7 -3.26 -6.02 15.19
N TYR A 8 -3.87 -4.87 15.22
CA TYR A 8 -3.42 -3.77 16.05
C TYR A 8 -4.55 -3.26 16.91
N LEU A 9 -4.29 -3.13 18.20
CA LEU A 9 -5.23 -2.48 19.09
C LEU A 9 -5.05 -0.97 18.97
N LEU A 10 -6.14 -0.30 18.62
CA LEU A 10 -6.13 1.14 18.52
C LEU A 10 -6.45 1.72 19.88
N ASN A 11 -5.42 1.89 20.67
CA ASN A 11 -5.55 2.56 21.95
C ASN A 11 -4.50 3.65 22.02
N GLN A 12 -4.46 4.34 23.16
CA GLN A 12 -3.57 5.47 23.30
C GLN A 12 -2.10 5.11 23.23
N GLU A 13 -1.79 3.85 23.45
CA GLU A 13 -0.40 3.41 23.52
C GLU A 13 0.13 2.90 22.18
N ASP A 14 -0.75 2.57 21.25
CA ASP A 14 -0.31 2.02 19.96
C ASP A 14 -0.27 3.12 18.91
N LYS A 15 0.84 3.83 18.91
CA LYS A 15 1.02 4.93 17.97
C LYS A 15 1.13 4.46 16.53
N ASN A 16 1.70 3.28 16.32
CA ASN A 16 1.89 2.77 14.97
C ASN A 16 0.56 2.48 14.28
N ALA A 17 -0.35 1.85 15.00
CA ALA A 17 -1.67 1.56 14.45
C ALA A 17 -2.42 2.84 14.14
N SER A 18 -2.33 3.84 15.01
CA SER A 18 -2.97 5.13 14.77
C SER A 18 -2.44 5.82 13.53
N ILE A 19 -1.12 5.80 13.35
CA ILE A 19 -0.48 6.42 12.18
C ILE A 19 -0.94 5.73 10.91
N LEU A 20 -0.97 4.41 10.90
CA LEU A 20 -1.40 3.65 9.73
C LEU A 20 -2.86 3.94 9.39
N LEU A 21 -3.72 3.96 10.40
CA LEU A 21 -5.13 4.22 10.20
C LEU A 21 -5.37 5.62 9.65
N LYS A 22 -4.69 6.60 10.21
CA LYS A 22 -4.79 7.97 9.76
C LYS A 22 -4.40 8.11 8.30
N GLU A 23 -3.30 7.47 7.93
CA GLU A 23 -2.82 7.54 6.55
C GLU A 23 -3.77 6.84 5.60
N LEU A 24 -4.31 5.69 5.99
CA LEU A 24 -5.25 4.96 5.14
C LEU A 24 -6.56 5.71 4.93
N PHE A 25 -6.95 6.54 5.89
CA PHE A 25 -8.17 7.33 5.77
C PHE A 25 -7.94 8.66 5.05
N ASP A 26 -6.70 8.99 4.73
CA ASP A 26 -6.41 10.10 3.85
C ASP A 26 -6.85 9.70 2.44
N GLY A 27 -7.75 10.48 1.84
CA GLY A 27 -8.33 10.12 0.55
C GLY A 27 -7.32 9.97 -0.56
N PHE A 28 -6.23 10.72 -0.48
CA PHE A 28 -5.16 10.64 -1.47
C PHE A 28 -4.42 9.29 -1.35
N SER A 29 -4.01 8.96 -0.13
CA SER A 29 -3.31 7.70 0.14
C SER A 29 -4.19 6.49 -0.13
N TYR A 30 -5.46 6.59 0.21
CA TYR A 30 -6.42 5.54 -0.02
C TYR A 30 -6.48 5.17 -1.50
N LYS A 31 -6.54 6.18 -2.38
CA LYS A 31 -6.60 5.94 -3.82
C LYS A 31 -5.35 5.23 -4.33
N ILE A 32 -4.19 5.62 -3.82
CA ILE A 32 -2.93 5.00 -4.23
C ILE A 32 -2.90 3.53 -3.81
N VAL A 33 -3.24 3.26 -2.56
CA VAL A 33 -3.20 1.90 -2.04
C VAL A 33 -4.21 1.03 -2.77
N MET A 34 -5.44 1.51 -2.94
CA MET A 34 -6.49 0.74 -3.61
C MET A 34 -6.13 0.40 -5.04
N SER A 35 -5.53 1.35 -5.76
CA SER A 35 -5.24 1.12 -7.18
C SER A 35 -4.11 0.13 -7.39
N THR A 36 -3.35 -0.20 -6.35
CA THR A 36 -2.20 -1.09 -6.46
C THR A 36 -2.36 -2.41 -5.72
N ILE A 37 -3.58 -2.75 -5.33
CA ILE A 37 -3.82 -4.01 -4.63
C ILE A 37 -3.68 -5.20 -5.57
N GLU A 38 -4.31 -5.15 -6.71
CA GLU A 38 -4.31 -6.28 -7.64
C GLU A 38 -3.13 -6.24 -8.60
N ASP A 39 -2.82 -5.07 -9.13
CA ASP A 39 -1.76 -4.91 -10.11
C ASP A 39 -0.77 -3.86 -9.65
N SER A 40 0.52 -4.14 -9.86
CA SER A 40 1.52 -3.11 -9.64
C SER A 40 1.41 -2.05 -10.72
N LYS A 41 1.69 -0.80 -10.34
CA LYS A 41 1.51 0.33 -11.24
C LYS A 41 2.61 1.37 -11.06
N THR A 42 2.85 2.09 -12.14
CA THR A 42 3.76 3.22 -12.11
C THR A 42 3.05 4.44 -11.53
N VAL A 43 3.83 5.45 -11.18
CA VAL A 43 3.25 6.70 -10.67
C VAL A 43 2.33 7.32 -11.73
N PHE A 44 2.74 7.28 -12.99
CA PHE A 44 1.91 7.81 -14.07
C PHE A 44 0.55 7.13 -14.15
N GLU A 45 0.56 5.81 -14.08
CA GLU A 45 -0.68 5.03 -14.13
C GLU A 45 -1.58 5.37 -12.95
N ILE A 46 -1.00 5.45 -11.76
CA ILE A 46 -1.76 5.78 -10.55
C ILE A 46 -2.39 7.17 -10.69
N CYS A 47 -1.61 8.14 -11.15
CA CYS A 47 -2.09 9.51 -11.30
C CYS A 47 -3.19 9.60 -12.34
N LYS A 48 -3.01 8.91 -13.47
CA LYS A 48 -3.98 8.96 -14.56
C LYS A 48 -5.30 8.33 -14.16
N GLU A 49 -5.23 7.18 -13.50
CA GLU A 49 -6.45 6.46 -13.12
C GLU A 49 -7.25 7.16 -12.04
N ASN A 50 -6.56 7.92 -11.17
CA ASN A 50 -7.20 8.52 -10.01
C ASN A 50 -7.27 10.04 -10.08
N ASP A 51 -6.84 10.61 -11.20
CA ASP A 51 -6.84 12.07 -11.40
C ASP A 51 -6.07 12.77 -10.28
N LEU A 52 -4.83 12.35 -10.09
CA LEU A 52 -3.96 12.90 -9.04
C LEU A 52 -2.78 13.64 -9.66
N PRO A 53 -2.33 14.72 -9.02
CA PRO A 53 -1.14 15.44 -9.49
C PRO A 53 0.13 14.63 -9.23
N ILE A 54 1.07 14.68 -10.16
CA ILE A 54 2.25 13.81 -10.14
C ILE A 54 3.16 14.10 -8.96
N SER A 55 3.50 15.37 -8.73
CA SER A 55 4.47 15.68 -7.67
C SER A 55 3.97 15.31 -6.28
N SER A 56 2.69 15.58 -6.02
CA SER A 56 2.10 15.22 -4.74
C SER A 56 2.02 13.70 -4.57
N THR A 57 1.75 13.00 -5.67
CA THR A 57 1.68 11.54 -5.64
C THR A 57 3.03 10.92 -5.31
N TYR A 58 4.11 11.45 -5.86
CA TYR A 58 5.45 10.97 -5.51
C TYR A 58 5.72 11.09 -4.01
N LYS A 59 5.34 12.23 -3.43
CA LYS A 59 5.53 12.44 -1.99
C LYS A 59 4.72 11.44 -1.16
N LYS A 60 3.49 11.21 -1.57
CA LYS A 60 2.63 10.25 -0.86
C LYS A 60 3.15 8.83 -0.99
N ILE A 61 3.60 8.46 -2.17
CA ILE A 61 4.15 7.12 -2.40
C ILE A 61 5.37 6.89 -1.51
N LYS A 62 6.25 7.89 -1.40
CA LYS A 62 7.40 7.77 -0.52
C LYS A 62 6.96 7.53 0.92
N LYS A 63 5.99 8.31 1.38
CA LYS A 63 5.47 8.16 2.74
C LYS A 63 4.84 6.80 2.97
N LEU A 64 4.02 6.35 2.02
CA LEU A 64 3.38 5.05 2.13
C LEU A 64 4.39 3.91 2.13
N LYS A 65 5.45 4.06 1.34
CA LYS A 65 6.53 3.08 1.32
C LYS A 65 7.26 3.05 2.67
N ASP A 66 7.56 4.22 3.22
CA ASP A 66 8.25 4.31 4.50
C ASP A 66 7.40 3.72 5.64
N LEU A 67 6.08 3.82 5.53
CA LEU A 67 5.17 3.25 6.51
C LEU A 67 4.91 1.75 6.28
N GLY A 68 5.45 1.18 5.21
CA GLY A 68 5.28 -0.22 4.92
C GLY A 68 3.95 -0.58 4.28
N LEU A 69 3.25 0.39 3.70
CA LEU A 69 1.97 0.15 3.03
C LEU A 69 2.11 -0.08 1.54
N LEU A 70 3.23 0.35 0.96
CA LEU A 70 3.56 0.09 -0.43
C LEU A 70 4.95 -0.52 -0.51
N PHE A 71 5.20 -1.27 -1.58
CA PHE A 71 6.54 -1.72 -1.88
C PHE A 71 6.80 -1.61 -3.38
N ILE A 72 8.08 -1.62 -3.74
CA ILE A 72 8.48 -1.65 -5.14
C ILE A 72 8.39 -3.09 -5.61
N ASP A 73 7.50 -3.33 -6.57
CA ASP A 73 7.29 -4.67 -7.10
C ASP A 73 8.38 -5.03 -8.12
N ARG A 74 8.69 -4.09 -9.01
CA ARG A 74 9.72 -4.29 -10.01
C ARG A 74 10.18 -2.96 -10.59
N ILE A 75 11.33 -2.99 -11.19
CA ILE A 75 11.90 -1.84 -11.90
C ILE A 75 12.23 -2.28 -13.30
N VAL A 76 11.77 -1.52 -14.27
CA VAL A 76 11.99 -1.81 -15.69
C VAL A 76 12.79 -0.66 -16.29
N ILE A 77 13.71 -0.97 -17.17
CA ILE A 77 14.45 0.05 -17.92
C ILE A 77 13.74 0.23 -19.26
N ASN A 78 13.27 1.44 -19.54
CA ASN A 78 12.53 1.67 -20.78
C ASN A 78 13.50 1.87 -21.97
N GLU A 79 12.94 2.14 -23.14
CA GLU A 79 13.71 2.33 -24.37
C GLU A 79 14.71 3.46 -24.30
N LYS A 80 14.43 4.45 -23.46
CA LYS A 80 15.30 5.63 -23.30
C LYS A 80 16.33 5.41 -22.21
N GLY A 81 16.42 4.21 -21.65
CA GLY A 81 17.35 3.91 -20.57
C GLY A 81 16.94 4.43 -19.22
N LYS A 82 15.69 4.84 -19.05
CA LYS A 82 15.21 5.35 -17.77
C LYS A 82 14.55 4.27 -16.96
N LYS A 83 14.70 4.38 -15.65
CA LYS A 83 14.05 3.45 -14.72
C LYS A 83 12.56 3.77 -14.62
N VAL A 84 11.75 2.73 -14.73
CA VAL A 84 10.32 2.82 -14.52
C VAL A 84 9.99 1.91 -13.34
N VAL A 85 9.47 2.49 -12.27
CA VAL A 85 9.24 1.78 -11.01
C VAL A 85 7.76 1.44 -10.91
N PHE A 86 7.49 0.17 -10.57
CA PHE A 86 6.12 -0.32 -10.35
C PHE A 86 5.92 -0.58 -8.88
N TYR A 87 4.87 0.01 -8.33
CA TYR A 87 4.52 -0.09 -6.92
C TYR A 87 3.33 -1.00 -6.71
N LYS A 88 3.32 -1.66 -5.58
CA LYS A 88 2.21 -2.54 -5.22
C LYS A 88 1.88 -2.38 -3.74
N SER A 89 0.60 -2.53 -3.42
CA SER A 89 0.15 -2.46 -2.03
C SER A 89 0.64 -3.65 -1.23
N LYS A 90 1.08 -3.39 -0.01
CA LYS A 90 1.45 -4.45 0.93
C LYS A 90 0.24 -5.07 1.59
N ILE A 91 -0.91 -4.39 1.55
CA ILE A 91 -2.11 -4.88 2.20
C ILE A 91 -3.16 -5.20 1.15
N GLN A 92 -3.91 -6.24 1.41
CA GLN A 92 -5.05 -6.62 0.58
C GLN A 92 -6.34 -6.07 1.14
N SER A 93 -6.47 -6.03 2.45
CA SER A 93 -7.67 -5.51 3.09
C SER A 93 -7.35 -5.00 4.48
N VAL A 94 -8.23 -4.14 4.98
CA VAL A 94 -8.15 -3.62 6.34
C VAL A 94 -9.55 -3.68 6.92
N GLU A 95 -9.64 -4.20 8.14
CA GLU A 95 -10.90 -4.21 8.87
C GLU A 95 -10.75 -3.44 10.16
N LEU A 96 -11.74 -2.62 10.46
CA LEU A 96 -11.82 -1.91 11.72
C LEU A 96 -12.96 -2.51 12.53
N ILE A 97 -12.64 -3.05 13.68
CA ILE A 97 -13.61 -3.69 14.55
C ILE A 97 -13.79 -2.84 15.79
N LEU A 98 -15.02 -2.38 15.99
CA LEU A 98 -15.36 -1.59 17.17
C LEU A 98 -16.20 -2.41 18.12
N ASN A 99 -15.82 -2.42 19.39
CA ASN A 99 -16.68 -2.98 20.42
C ASN A 99 -16.55 -2.14 21.68
N LYS A 100 -17.29 -2.54 22.72
CA LYS A 100 -17.35 -1.72 23.93
C LYS A 100 -16.00 -1.54 24.62
N LYS A 101 -15.10 -2.48 24.45
CA LYS A 101 -13.86 -2.51 25.20
C LYS A 101 -12.65 -2.07 24.40
N GLN A 102 -12.74 -2.12 23.07
CA GLN A 102 -11.56 -1.88 22.26
C GLN A 102 -11.89 -1.56 20.83
N VAL A 103 -10.92 -0.96 20.17
CA VAL A 103 -10.93 -0.76 18.75
C VAL A 103 -9.79 -1.60 18.19
N LEU A 104 -10.11 -2.50 17.27
CA LEU A 104 -9.14 -3.41 16.69
C LEU A 104 -9.00 -3.13 15.20
N LEU A 105 -7.77 -2.97 14.76
CA LEU A 105 -7.45 -2.79 13.35
C LEU A 105 -6.76 -4.06 12.86
N GLN A 106 -7.33 -4.69 11.85
CA GLN A 106 -6.81 -5.94 11.32
C GLN A 106 -6.40 -5.76 9.88
N PHE A 107 -5.15 -6.07 9.58
CA PHE A 107 -4.60 -6.02 8.23
C PHE A 107 -4.44 -7.41 7.67
N LYS A 108 -4.81 -7.56 6.40
CA LYS A 108 -4.51 -8.78 5.67
C LYS A 108 -3.47 -8.43 4.62
N LYS A 109 -2.36 -9.12 4.65
CA LYS A 109 -1.27 -8.88 3.72
C LYS A 109 -1.62 -9.30 2.32
N ASN A 110 -1.19 -8.50 1.36
CA ASN A 110 -1.30 -8.83 -0.03
C ASN A 110 -0.26 -9.88 -0.37
N GLU A 111 -0.66 -10.88 -1.12
CA GLU A 111 0.28 -11.90 -1.55
C GLU A 111 1.18 -11.36 -2.65
N ARG A 112 2.47 -11.59 -2.49
CA ARG A 112 3.39 -11.31 -3.57
C ARG A 112 3.35 -12.44 -4.55
N ASN A 113 3.12 -12.12 -5.80
CA ASN A 113 3.36 -13.08 -6.84
C ASN A 113 4.86 -13.21 -7.00
N LEU A 114 5.37 -14.40 -6.77
CA LEU A 114 6.78 -14.67 -7.00
C LEU A 114 6.92 -14.98 -8.48
N PRO A 115 7.45 -14.09 -9.19
CA PRO A 115 7.50 -14.30 -10.63
C PRO A 115 8.52 -15.33 -10.99
N TYR A 116 8.46 -15.28 -10.64
CA TYR A 116 9.29 -15.67 -10.87
C TYR A 116 9.84 -16.43 -10.36
N SER A 117 9.45 -16.18 -9.70
CA SER A 117 10.01 -16.88 -9.19
C SER A 117 10.13 -17.96 -9.96
N ILE A 118 9.78 -17.92 -10.18
CA ILE A 118 9.91 -18.69 -10.78
C ILE A 118 9.62 -18.99 -11.75
N SER A 119 9.25 -18.79 -12.01
CA SER A 119 9.09 -19.11 -12.93
C SER A 119 9.39 -19.06 -13.71
N GLN A 120 9.27 -19.00 -13.59
CA GLN A 120 9.46 -19.10 -14.19
C GLN A 120 9.79 -19.26 -14.66
#